data_0923a2523b6fb487f2bead8f327360c0
#
_entry.id   0923a2523b6fb487f2bead8f327360c0
#
_cell.length_a   1.000
_cell.length_b   1.000
_cell.length_c   1.000
_cell.angle_alpha   90.00
_cell.angle_beta   90.00
_cell.angle_gamma   90.00
#
_symmetry.space_group_name_H-M   'P 1'
#
loop_
_entity.id
_entity.type
_entity.pdbx_description
1 polymer ?
#
loop_
_entity_poly.entity_id
_entity_poly.type
_entity_poly.pdbx_seq_one_letter_code
_entity_poly.pdbx_strand_id
1 'polypeptide(L)'
;MRLLGTPPEPVDTIPYRSAARGGGTESLPLAVERRRVDALPDGCDAVLVAGDLQGVAPSPLTGRTGLLGVALADRLSRWAADGLLPPPERVGVLLAGDLYSAPGADLRGASGPVSEVWLAFAAAGCPMVYGVAGNHDDVTAAEVGAYGPEVALLDGGRRVFGGLTVAGVSGIAGDPARPRRRTPEDFVAAVRAAVAAPPPDVLLLHEGPAGPVAEQRGNPELRRALERGGPALTVCGHVHWREPLATLGDGHVLNVDGRAVVLTVR
;
A
#
# COMPACT_ATOMS: atom_id res chain seq x y z
N MET A 1 11.37 10.97 3.70
CA MET A 1 10.47 10.39 4.73
C MET A 1 11.10 9.10 5.25
N ARG A 2 11.62 9.10 6.50
CA ARG A 2 12.27 7.96 7.16
C ARG A 2 11.45 7.52 8.36
N LEU A 3 11.29 6.22 8.57
CA LEU A 3 10.67 5.70 9.79
C LEU A 3 11.60 5.92 10.99
N LEU A 4 11.02 6.39 12.08
CA LEU A 4 11.69 6.48 13.37
C LEU A 4 11.48 5.16 14.13
N GLY A 5 12.51 4.74 14.90
CA GLY A 5 12.52 3.45 15.61
C GLY A 5 11.58 3.34 16.82
N THR A 6 10.44 4.05 16.80
CA THR A 6 9.42 3.99 17.86
C THR A 6 8.51 2.77 17.67
N PRO A 7 8.06 2.13 18.76
CA PRO A 7 7.03 1.09 18.66
C PRO A 7 5.77 1.59 17.96
N PRO A 8 5.03 0.71 17.25
CA PRO A 8 3.75 1.07 16.68
C PRO A 8 2.72 1.36 17.78
N GLU A 9 1.85 2.34 17.53
CA GLU A 9 0.72 2.66 18.40
C GLU A 9 -0.57 2.18 17.73
N PRO A 10 -1.45 1.41 18.40
CA PRO A 10 -2.72 1.00 17.83
C PRO A 10 -3.62 2.23 17.61
N VAL A 11 -4.28 2.30 16.47
CA VAL A 11 -5.29 3.33 16.14
C VAL A 11 -6.68 2.74 16.16
N ASP A 12 -6.90 1.64 15.41
CA ASP A 12 -8.20 0.97 15.30
C ASP A 12 -8.01 -0.47 14.80
N THR A 13 -9.11 -1.21 14.78
CA THR A 13 -9.19 -2.55 14.15
C THR A 13 -10.46 -2.65 13.34
N ILE A 14 -10.34 -2.96 12.04
CA ILE A 14 -11.49 -3.11 11.16
C ILE A 14 -11.79 -4.60 10.98
N PRO A 15 -12.93 -5.12 11.48
CA PRO A 15 -13.34 -6.47 11.18
C PRO A 15 -13.75 -6.58 9.70
N TYR A 16 -13.24 -7.60 9.02
CA TYR A 16 -13.55 -7.86 7.62
C TYR A 16 -13.68 -9.35 7.35
N ARG A 17 -14.28 -9.73 6.23
CA ARG A 17 -14.34 -11.12 5.75
C ARG A 17 -13.36 -11.31 4.60
N SER A 18 -12.66 -12.44 4.62
CA SER A 18 -11.75 -12.88 3.56
C SER A 18 -11.95 -14.35 3.24
N ALA A 19 -11.40 -14.81 2.12
CA ALA A 19 -11.47 -16.21 1.71
C ALA A 19 -10.55 -17.08 2.58
N ALA A 20 -11.13 -18.06 3.24
CA ALA A 20 -10.39 -18.99 4.08
C ALA A 20 -9.51 -19.96 3.25
N ARG A 21 -8.38 -20.41 3.83
CA ARG A 21 -7.48 -21.37 3.18
C ARG A 21 -8.14 -22.70 2.85
N GLY A 22 -9.13 -23.13 3.65
CA GLY A 22 -9.87 -24.36 3.48
C GLY A 22 -11.15 -24.24 2.64
N GLY A 23 -11.39 -23.08 2.03
CA GLY A 23 -12.63 -22.74 1.33
C GLY A 23 -13.63 -22.04 2.26
N GLY A 24 -14.61 -21.33 1.66
CA GLY A 24 -15.54 -20.46 2.39
C GLY A 24 -14.89 -19.17 2.87
N THR A 25 -15.46 -18.58 3.92
CA THR A 25 -15.03 -17.27 4.44
C THR A 25 -14.53 -17.37 5.88
N GLU A 26 -13.61 -16.49 6.24
CA GLU A 26 -13.18 -16.27 7.62
C GLU A 26 -13.28 -14.78 7.98
N SER A 27 -13.48 -14.49 9.26
CA SER A 27 -13.46 -13.11 9.77
C SER A 27 -12.10 -12.81 10.36
N LEU A 28 -11.50 -11.73 9.87
CA LEU A 28 -10.16 -11.29 10.26
C LEU A 28 -10.20 -9.83 10.75
N PRO A 29 -9.26 -9.41 11.60
CA PRO A 29 -9.06 -8.02 11.97
C PRO A 29 -8.02 -7.37 11.03
N LEU A 30 -8.33 -6.26 10.38
CA LEU A 30 -7.32 -5.37 9.79
C LEU A 30 -6.80 -4.46 10.91
N ALA A 31 -5.56 -4.65 11.30
CA ALA A 31 -4.90 -3.75 12.23
C ALA A 31 -4.60 -2.40 11.56
N VAL A 32 -4.95 -1.31 12.25
CA VAL A 32 -4.58 0.06 11.88
C VAL A 32 -3.64 0.58 12.96
N GLU A 33 -2.38 0.83 12.58
CA GLU A 33 -1.33 1.23 13.51
C GLU A 33 -0.75 2.59 13.10
N ARG A 34 -0.27 3.37 14.09
CA ARG A 34 0.49 4.60 13.86
C ARG A 34 1.98 4.32 14.01
N ARG A 35 2.78 4.89 13.10
CA ARG A 35 4.25 4.92 13.19
C ARG A 35 4.76 6.32 12.92
N ARG A 36 5.89 6.66 13.55
CA ARG A 36 6.49 7.99 13.40
C ARG A 36 7.49 8.02 12.26
N VAL A 37 7.49 9.16 11.55
CA VAL A 37 8.45 9.51 10.50
C VAL A 37 9.12 10.84 10.80
N ASP A 38 10.26 11.09 10.16
CA ASP A 38 11.00 12.35 10.30
C ASP A 38 10.33 13.54 9.59
N ALA A 39 9.61 13.28 8.49
CA ALA A 39 8.95 14.32 7.70
C ALA A 39 7.74 13.73 6.94
N LEU A 40 6.76 14.58 6.67
CA LEU A 40 5.60 14.34 5.80
C LEU A 40 5.64 15.31 4.61
N PRO A 41 4.92 15.02 3.52
CA PRO A 41 4.77 15.98 2.43
C PRO A 41 3.99 17.20 2.87
N ASP A 42 4.37 18.38 2.35
CA ASP A 42 3.62 19.62 2.56
C ASP A 42 2.16 19.41 2.13
N GLY A 43 1.23 19.87 2.94
CA GLY A 43 -0.20 19.63 2.70
C GLY A 43 -0.77 18.42 3.44
N CYS A 44 0.06 17.54 4.04
CA CYS A 44 -0.39 16.41 4.85
C CYS A 44 0.05 16.53 6.32
N ASP A 45 -0.82 16.07 7.22
CA ASP A 45 -0.51 15.87 8.64
C ASP A 45 -0.38 14.38 8.99
N ALA A 46 -0.76 13.51 8.03
CA ALA A 46 -0.54 12.06 8.09
C ALA A 46 -0.44 11.48 6.66
N VAL A 47 0.17 10.29 6.56
CA VAL A 47 0.12 9.46 5.35
C VAL A 47 -0.36 8.07 5.74
N LEU A 48 -1.49 7.64 5.18
CA LEU A 48 -2.00 6.27 5.32
C LEU A 48 -1.35 5.37 4.28
N VAL A 49 -0.81 4.24 4.71
CA VAL A 49 -0.17 3.24 3.85
C VAL A 49 -0.88 1.91 4.06
N ALA A 50 -1.33 1.25 3.00
CA ALA A 50 -2.04 -0.03 3.08
C ALA A 50 -1.81 -0.90 1.85
N GLY A 51 -1.93 -2.22 2.00
CA GLY A 51 -1.84 -3.20 0.93
C GLY A 51 -2.43 -4.54 1.33
N ASP A 52 -2.60 -5.44 0.33
CA ASP A 52 -3.18 -6.77 0.52
C ASP A 52 -4.51 -6.73 1.28
N LEU A 53 -5.37 -5.79 0.86
CA LEU A 53 -6.71 -5.59 1.44
C LEU A 53 -7.72 -6.56 0.81
N GLN A 54 -7.33 -7.83 0.65
CA GLN A 54 -8.12 -8.89 -0.02
C GLN A 54 -9.28 -9.36 0.85
N GLY A 55 -10.27 -8.50 1.02
CA GLY A 55 -11.45 -8.76 1.82
C GLY A 55 -12.59 -7.79 1.55
N VAL A 56 -13.70 -8.03 2.22
CA VAL A 56 -14.88 -7.17 2.19
C VAL A 56 -15.28 -6.76 3.60
N ALA A 57 -15.72 -5.51 3.74
CA ALA A 57 -16.18 -4.98 5.02
C ALA A 57 -17.38 -4.05 4.81
N PRO A 58 -18.23 -3.83 5.84
CA PRO A 58 -19.27 -2.84 5.78
C PRO A 58 -18.68 -1.43 5.83
N SER A 59 -19.12 -0.55 4.92
CA SER A 59 -18.85 0.88 4.99
C SER A 59 -19.48 1.49 6.24
N PRO A 60 -18.75 2.24 7.06
CA PRO A 60 -19.33 2.93 8.21
C PRO A 60 -20.27 4.08 7.83
N LEU A 61 -20.21 4.56 6.58
CA LEU A 61 -21.07 5.64 6.08
C LEU A 61 -22.40 5.14 5.54
N THR A 62 -22.39 4.00 4.85
CA THR A 62 -23.58 3.49 4.12
C THR A 62 -24.13 2.18 4.67
N GLY A 63 -23.36 1.46 5.48
CA GLY A 63 -23.68 0.10 5.94
C GLY A 63 -23.55 -0.98 4.84
N ARG A 64 -23.28 -0.61 3.58
CA ARG A 64 -23.13 -1.56 2.47
C ARG A 64 -21.78 -2.26 2.55
N THR A 65 -21.76 -3.57 2.32
CA THR A 65 -20.52 -4.34 2.20
C THR A 65 -19.89 -4.12 0.82
N GLY A 66 -18.60 -3.81 0.80
CA GLY A 66 -17.79 -3.61 -0.40
C GLY A 66 -16.33 -3.97 -0.15
N LEU A 67 -15.43 -3.64 -1.07
CA LEU A 67 -13.99 -3.87 -0.90
C LEU A 67 -13.48 -3.25 0.40
N LEU A 68 -12.59 -3.96 1.09
CA LEU A 68 -12.02 -3.50 2.36
C LEU A 68 -11.31 -2.14 2.22
N GLY A 69 -10.67 -1.87 1.07
CA GLY A 69 -10.05 -0.58 0.79
C GLY A 69 -11.05 0.59 0.74
N VAL A 70 -12.27 0.36 0.23
CA VAL A 70 -13.35 1.36 0.26
C VAL A 70 -13.82 1.60 1.69
N ALA A 71 -14.06 0.53 2.46
CA ALA A 71 -14.45 0.65 3.87
C ALA A 71 -13.36 1.35 4.72
N LEU A 72 -12.08 1.17 4.38
CA LEU A 72 -10.95 1.87 5.00
C LEU A 72 -10.99 3.38 4.70
N ALA A 73 -11.24 3.78 3.44
CA ALA A 73 -11.39 5.18 3.05
C ALA A 73 -12.56 5.86 3.79
N ASP A 74 -13.70 5.18 3.86
CA ASP A 74 -14.90 5.68 4.54
C ASP A 74 -14.70 5.89 6.06
N ARG A 75 -13.70 5.23 6.67
CA ARG A 75 -13.37 5.43 8.10
C ARG A 75 -12.59 6.70 8.38
N LEU A 76 -11.93 7.30 7.40
CA LEU A 76 -11.10 8.49 7.61
C LEU A 76 -11.89 9.63 8.26
N SER A 77 -13.09 9.93 7.75
CA SER A 77 -13.95 10.97 8.32
C SER A 77 -14.38 10.68 9.76
N ARG A 78 -14.63 9.39 10.06
CA ARG A 78 -14.96 8.98 11.43
C ARG A 78 -13.78 9.13 12.36
N TRP A 79 -12.60 8.64 11.97
CA TRP A 79 -11.39 8.80 12.79
C TRP A 79 -11.02 10.26 13.02
N ALA A 80 -11.28 11.13 12.04
CA ALA A 80 -11.12 12.58 12.22
C ALA A 80 -12.11 13.13 13.25
N ALA A 81 -13.38 12.75 13.18
CA ALA A 81 -14.41 13.15 14.15
C ALA A 81 -14.11 12.66 15.57
N ASP A 82 -13.53 11.46 15.70
CA ASP A 82 -13.13 10.86 16.96
C ASP A 82 -11.75 11.39 17.47
N GLY A 83 -11.09 12.30 16.72
CA GLY A 83 -9.78 12.88 17.04
C GLY A 83 -8.60 11.91 16.94
N LEU A 84 -8.79 10.77 16.28
CA LEU A 84 -7.76 9.74 16.10
C LEU A 84 -6.80 10.07 14.95
N LEU A 85 -7.29 10.69 13.88
CA LEU A 85 -6.52 11.13 12.71
C LEU A 85 -6.83 12.57 12.34
N PRO A 86 -5.99 13.24 11.55
CA PRO A 86 -6.34 14.49 10.88
C PRO A 86 -7.56 14.32 9.96
N PRO A 87 -8.22 15.41 9.54
CA PRO A 87 -9.28 15.36 8.56
C PRO A 87 -8.74 14.79 7.23
N PRO A 88 -9.58 14.10 6.41
CA PRO A 88 -9.14 13.40 5.20
C PRO A 88 -8.35 14.30 4.23
N GLU A 89 -8.68 15.59 4.15
CA GLU A 89 -8.01 16.60 3.32
C GLU A 89 -6.55 16.87 3.76
N ARG A 90 -6.14 16.30 4.88
CA ARG A 90 -4.77 16.35 5.42
C ARG A 90 -4.10 14.98 5.49
N VAL A 91 -4.72 13.94 4.89
CA VAL A 91 -4.20 12.58 4.87
C VAL A 91 -3.82 12.19 3.45
N GLY A 92 -2.51 12.05 3.17
CA GLY A 92 -2.04 11.42 1.94
C GLY A 92 -2.21 9.90 2.00
N VAL A 93 -2.32 9.23 0.84
CA VAL A 93 -2.57 7.77 0.77
C VAL A 93 -1.57 7.09 -0.16
N LEU A 94 -0.99 5.97 0.30
CA LEU A 94 -0.10 5.10 -0.46
C LEU A 94 -0.63 3.67 -0.44
N LEU A 95 -0.92 3.10 -1.62
CA LEU A 95 -1.50 1.76 -1.77
C LEU A 95 -0.48 0.79 -2.39
N ALA A 96 -0.22 -0.33 -1.71
CA ALA A 96 0.78 -1.33 -2.11
C ALA A 96 0.22 -2.52 -2.90
N GLY A 97 -0.99 -2.42 -3.45
CA GLY A 97 -1.61 -3.43 -4.31
C GLY A 97 -2.33 -4.55 -3.58
N ASP A 98 -2.90 -5.48 -4.39
CA ASP A 98 -3.78 -6.57 -3.99
C ASP A 98 -4.96 -6.10 -3.13
N LEU A 99 -5.78 -5.24 -3.76
CA LEU A 99 -6.92 -4.59 -3.14
C LEU A 99 -8.24 -5.30 -3.46
N TYR A 100 -8.24 -6.28 -4.38
CA TYR A 100 -9.44 -6.98 -4.81
C TYR A 100 -9.84 -8.12 -3.89
N SER A 101 -11.13 -8.28 -3.72
CA SER A 101 -11.78 -9.48 -3.18
C SER A 101 -13.06 -9.77 -3.94
N ALA A 102 -13.37 -11.04 -4.19
CA ALA A 102 -14.67 -11.42 -4.70
C ALA A 102 -15.78 -10.93 -3.74
N PRO A 103 -16.98 -10.55 -4.21
CA PRO A 103 -18.05 -10.00 -3.38
C PRO A 103 -18.48 -10.92 -2.22
N GLY A 104 -18.41 -12.24 -2.41
CA GLY A 104 -18.66 -13.25 -1.36
C GLY A 104 -17.53 -13.38 -0.35
N ALA A 105 -16.34 -12.87 -0.66
CA ALA A 105 -15.10 -13.11 0.09
C ALA A 105 -14.80 -14.61 0.31
N ASP A 106 -15.13 -15.46 -0.67
CA ASP A 106 -15.04 -16.92 -0.62
C ASP A 106 -14.09 -17.52 -1.67
N LEU A 107 -13.57 -16.68 -2.59
CA LEU A 107 -12.67 -17.09 -3.65
C LEU A 107 -11.25 -16.57 -3.38
N ARG A 108 -10.40 -17.44 -2.85
CA ARG A 108 -8.99 -17.12 -2.62
C ARG A 108 -8.25 -16.92 -3.94
N GLY A 109 -7.45 -15.83 -4.01
CA GLY A 109 -6.68 -15.49 -5.22
C GLY A 109 -7.55 -14.99 -6.38
N ALA A 110 -8.78 -14.57 -6.11
CA ALA A 110 -9.63 -13.90 -7.09
C ALA A 110 -8.98 -12.61 -7.58
N SER A 111 -9.21 -12.27 -8.85
CA SER A 111 -8.76 -11.03 -9.47
C SER A 111 -9.95 -10.25 -10.00
N GLY A 112 -9.87 -8.92 -9.98
CA GLY A 112 -10.95 -8.08 -10.50
C GLY A 112 -10.71 -6.58 -10.31
N PRO A 113 -11.72 -5.75 -10.67
CA PRO A 113 -11.60 -4.30 -10.68
C PRO A 113 -11.44 -3.71 -9.28
N VAL A 114 -10.50 -2.76 -9.13
CA VAL A 114 -10.18 -2.11 -7.86
C VAL A 114 -10.11 -0.59 -7.95
N SER A 115 -10.39 0.00 -9.10
CA SER A 115 -10.31 1.46 -9.30
C SER A 115 -11.17 2.24 -8.30
N GLU A 116 -12.27 1.63 -7.80
CA GLU A 116 -13.14 2.23 -6.78
C GLU A 116 -12.43 2.49 -5.44
N VAL A 117 -11.32 1.80 -5.13
CA VAL A 117 -10.54 2.06 -3.91
C VAL A 117 -9.84 3.42 -4.01
N TRP A 118 -9.22 3.73 -5.16
CA TRP A 118 -8.65 5.07 -5.41
C TRP A 118 -9.73 6.15 -5.40
N LEU A 119 -10.88 5.87 -6.06
CA LEU A 119 -12.03 6.77 -6.06
C LEU A 119 -12.52 7.08 -4.65
N ALA A 120 -12.62 6.08 -3.77
CA ALA A 120 -13.10 6.26 -2.40
C ALA A 120 -12.20 7.21 -1.61
N PHE A 121 -10.87 7.07 -1.69
CA PHE A 121 -9.93 7.99 -1.03
C PHE A 121 -9.95 9.39 -1.65
N ALA A 122 -10.04 9.50 -2.98
CA ALA A 122 -10.17 10.78 -3.66
C ALA A 122 -11.48 11.49 -3.26
N ALA A 123 -12.60 10.75 -3.21
CA ALA A 123 -13.90 11.26 -2.80
C ALA A 123 -13.95 11.65 -1.31
N ALA A 124 -13.15 11.01 -0.47
CA ALA A 124 -12.97 11.42 0.93
C ALA A 124 -12.22 12.76 1.07
N GLY A 125 -11.61 13.27 -0.02
CA GLY A 125 -10.88 14.53 -0.04
C GLY A 125 -9.36 14.39 0.20
N CYS A 126 -8.81 13.17 0.16
CA CYS A 126 -7.37 12.97 0.34
C CYS A 126 -6.57 13.75 -0.73
N PRO A 127 -5.58 14.58 -0.34
CA PRO A 127 -4.88 15.47 -1.26
C PRO A 127 -3.93 14.75 -2.21
N MET A 128 -3.55 13.51 -1.87
CA MET A 128 -2.66 12.65 -2.64
C MET A 128 -3.10 11.19 -2.47
N VAL A 129 -3.32 10.46 -3.58
CA VAL A 129 -3.62 9.02 -3.59
C VAL A 129 -2.76 8.34 -4.63
N TYR A 130 -1.62 7.82 -4.23
CA TYR A 130 -0.71 7.09 -5.11
C TYR A 130 -0.68 5.62 -4.76
N GLY A 131 -0.56 4.75 -5.74
CA GLY A 131 -0.47 3.33 -5.49
C GLY A 131 0.14 2.55 -6.63
N VAL A 132 0.41 1.28 -6.34
CA VAL A 132 0.77 0.25 -7.31
C VAL A 132 -0.32 -0.80 -7.36
N ALA A 133 -0.47 -1.49 -8.49
CA ALA A 133 -1.35 -2.66 -8.57
C ALA A 133 -0.62 -3.92 -8.10
N GLY A 134 -1.33 -4.79 -7.40
CA GLY A 134 -0.88 -6.16 -7.16
C GLY A 134 -1.16 -7.09 -8.35
N ASN A 135 -0.89 -8.36 -8.18
CA ASN A 135 -1.13 -9.35 -9.25
C ASN A 135 -2.59 -9.82 -9.34
N HIS A 136 -3.44 -9.39 -8.41
CA HIS A 136 -4.87 -9.66 -8.41
C HIS A 136 -5.73 -8.45 -8.78
N ASP A 137 -5.12 -7.28 -9.02
CA ASP A 137 -5.80 -6.04 -9.31
C ASP A 137 -6.01 -5.83 -10.81
N ASP A 138 -7.24 -5.63 -11.24
CA ASP A 138 -7.58 -5.15 -12.57
C ASP A 138 -7.88 -3.65 -12.51
N VAL A 139 -6.91 -2.85 -12.96
CA VAL A 139 -6.94 -1.39 -12.91
C VAL A 139 -5.92 -0.79 -13.87
N THR A 140 -6.23 0.33 -14.48
CA THR A 140 -5.35 1.04 -15.40
C THR A 140 -4.98 2.43 -14.89
N ALA A 141 -3.84 2.96 -15.34
CA ALA A 141 -3.44 4.32 -15.00
C ALA A 141 -4.42 5.38 -15.54
N ALA A 142 -5.09 5.10 -16.66
CA ALA A 142 -6.09 5.99 -17.23
C ALA A 142 -7.35 6.08 -16.35
N GLU A 143 -7.85 4.94 -15.84
CA GLU A 143 -8.99 4.90 -14.93
C GLU A 143 -8.68 5.67 -13.64
N VAL A 144 -7.55 5.38 -13.02
CA VAL A 144 -7.14 6.02 -11.76
C VAL A 144 -6.91 7.52 -11.95
N GLY A 145 -6.22 7.91 -13.03
CA GLY A 145 -5.93 9.31 -13.34
C GLY A 145 -7.17 10.16 -13.62
N ALA A 146 -8.30 9.54 -13.98
CA ALA A 146 -9.57 10.24 -14.18
C ALA A 146 -10.19 10.78 -12.86
N TYR A 147 -9.72 10.30 -11.70
CA TYR A 147 -10.25 10.72 -10.40
C TYR A 147 -9.61 12.00 -9.85
N GLY A 148 -8.54 12.48 -10.48
CA GLY A 148 -7.91 13.75 -10.11
C GLY A 148 -6.42 13.82 -10.45
N PRO A 149 -5.83 15.02 -10.45
CA PRO A 149 -4.44 15.21 -10.84
C PRO A 149 -3.44 14.54 -9.88
N GLU A 150 -3.80 14.46 -8.60
CA GLU A 150 -2.99 13.83 -7.54
C GLU A 150 -3.47 12.43 -7.19
N VAL A 151 -4.15 11.76 -8.14
CA VAL A 151 -4.54 10.36 -8.02
C VAL A 151 -3.83 9.55 -9.10
N ALA A 152 -2.96 8.61 -8.72
CA ALA A 152 -2.09 7.94 -9.69
C ALA A 152 -1.83 6.46 -9.36
N LEU A 153 -1.90 5.63 -10.41
CA LEU A 153 -1.33 4.29 -10.44
C LEU A 153 0.10 4.39 -10.97
N LEU A 154 1.07 3.93 -10.19
CA LEU A 154 2.49 3.99 -10.52
C LEU A 154 2.97 2.64 -11.08
N ASP A 155 3.61 2.68 -12.24
CA ASP A 155 4.24 1.52 -12.84
C ASP A 155 5.49 1.94 -13.65
N GLY A 156 6.62 2.08 -12.96
CA GLY A 156 7.88 2.62 -13.48
C GLY A 156 7.95 4.16 -13.45
N GLY A 157 6.86 4.84 -13.12
CA GLY A 157 6.78 6.30 -13.03
C GLY A 157 7.05 6.86 -11.65
N ARG A 158 7.15 8.21 -11.60
CA ARG A 158 7.30 8.99 -10.36
C ARG A 158 6.24 10.09 -10.28
N ARG A 159 5.90 10.49 -9.05
CA ARG A 159 5.08 11.65 -8.73
C ARG A 159 5.74 12.45 -7.61
N VAL A 160 5.49 13.74 -7.60
CA VAL A 160 5.96 14.65 -6.53
C VAL A 160 4.75 15.34 -5.94
N PHE A 161 4.58 15.27 -4.63
CA PHE A 161 3.55 15.98 -3.90
C PHE A 161 4.14 16.56 -2.62
N GLY A 162 3.96 17.86 -2.38
CA GLY A 162 4.42 18.53 -1.16
C GLY A 162 5.92 18.32 -0.87
N GLY A 163 6.77 18.25 -1.91
CA GLY A 163 8.19 17.97 -1.79
C GLY A 163 8.55 16.48 -1.62
N LEU A 164 7.59 15.58 -1.46
CA LEU A 164 7.82 14.14 -1.40
C LEU A 164 7.82 13.53 -2.80
N THR A 165 8.90 12.84 -3.15
CA THR A 165 8.99 12.06 -4.40
C THR A 165 8.64 10.61 -4.15
N VAL A 166 7.59 10.13 -4.82
CA VAL A 166 7.13 8.72 -4.76
C VAL A 166 7.34 8.07 -6.13
N ALA A 167 8.03 6.94 -6.17
CA ALA A 167 8.11 6.06 -7.33
C ALA A 167 7.39 4.74 -7.05
N GLY A 168 6.96 4.03 -8.10
CA GLY A 168 6.32 2.73 -7.90
C GLY A 168 6.48 1.79 -9.09
N VAL A 169 6.47 0.49 -8.78
CA VAL A 169 6.44 -0.60 -9.79
C VAL A 169 5.35 -1.58 -9.40
N SER A 170 4.38 -1.73 -10.29
CA SER A 170 3.21 -2.61 -10.11
C SER A 170 3.54 -4.07 -10.42
N GLY A 171 2.77 -4.98 -9.82
CA GLY A 171 2.84 -6.42 -10.09
C GLY A 171 3.96 -7.13 -9.36
N ILE A 172 4.33 -8.29 -9.86
CA ILE A 172 5.32 -9.20 -9.26
C ILE A 172 6.24 -9.82 -10.32
N ALA A 173 7.35 -10.41 -9.87
CA ALA A 173 8.15 -11.31 -10.68
C ALA A 173 7.40 -12.63 -10.93
N GLY A 174 7.49 -13.17 -12.15
CA GLY A 174 6.84 -14.44 -12.48
C GLY A 174 6.68 -14.64 -13.98
N ASP A 175 5.75 -15.51 -14.36
CA ASP A 175 5.43 -15.81 -15.75
C ASP A 175 4.72 -14.62 -16.42
N PRO A 176 5.33 -13.96 -17.43
CA PRO A 176 4.76 -12.78 -18.09
C PRO A 176 3.50 -13.09 -18.93
N ALA A 177 3.19 -14.36 -19.18
CA ALA A 177 1.91 -14.75 -19.79
C ALA A 177 0.70 -14.52 -18.84
N ARG A 178 0.95 -14.31 -17.55
CA ARG A 178 -0.08 -14.02 -16.57
C ARG A 178 -0.17 -12.51 -16.28
N PRO A 179 -1.35 -11.99 -16.02
CA PRO A 179 -1.54 -10.55 -15.74
C PRO A 179 -0.61 -10.04 -14.62
N ARG A 180 -0.12 -8.83 -14.79
CA ARG A 180 0.70 -8.10 -13.81
C ARG A 180 1.95 -8.86 -13.34
N ARG A 181 2.54 -9.65 -14.22
CA ARG A 181 3.81 -10.33 -13.96
C ARG A 181 4.84 -9.96 -15.01
N ARG A 182 6.07 -9.84 -14.57
CA ARG A 182 7.26 -9.66 -15.40
C ARG A 182 8.22 -10.81 -15.15
N THR A 183 9.12 -11.08 -16.09
CA THR A 183 10.25 -11.95 -15.77
C THR A 183 11.00 -11.42 -14.57
N PRO A 184 11.67 -12.25 -13.75
CA PRO A 184 12.46 -11.76 -12.62
C PRO A 184 13.46 -10.68 -13.01
N GLU A 185 14.11 -10.82 -14.17
CA GLU A 185 15.08 -9.87 -14.71
C GLU A 185 14.42 -8.52 -15.04
N ASP A 186 13.28 -8.54 -15.76
CA ASP A 186 12.56 -7.32 -16.14
C ASP A 186 11.97 -6.60 -14.93
N PHE A 187 11.50 -7.37 -13.94
CA PHE A 187 10.97 -6.77 -12.71
C PHE A 187 12.07 -6.03 -11.92
N VAL A 188 13.23 -6.67 -11.73
CA VAL A 188 14.38 -6.03 -11.07
C VAL A 188 14.90 -4.84 -11.87
N ALA A 189 14.94 -4.93 -13.22
CA ALA A 189 15.34 -3.82 -14.08
C ALA A 189 14.38 -2.62 -13.95
N ALA A 190 13.06 -2.86 -13.91
CA ALA A 190 12.06 -1.81 -13.69
C ALA A 190 12.23 -1.12 -12.33
N VAL A 191 12.48 -1.88 -11.26
CA VAL A 191 12.74 -1.32 -9.93
C VAL A 191 14.04 -0.50 -9.91
N ARG A 192 15.13 -0.99 -10.52
CA ARG A 192 16.38 -0.22 -10.64
C ARG A 192 16.17 1.10 -11.39
N ALA A 193 15.39 1.08 -12.47
CA ALA A 193 15.06 2.30 -13.21
C ALA A 193 14.24 3.29 -12.37
N ALA A 194 13.28 2.77 -11.57
CA ALA A 194 12.44 3.59 -10.69
C ALA A 194 13.24 4.27 -9.57
N VAL A 195 14.35 3.68 -9.10
CA VAL A 195 15.21 4.26 -8.07
C VAL A 195 16.47 4.93 -8.62
N ALA A 196 16.61 5.05 -9.95
CA ALA A 196 17.76 5.74 -10.55
C ALA A 196 17.90 7.19 -10.01
N ALA A 197 19.14 7.69 -10.00
CA ALA A 197 19.51 8.96 -9.35
C ALA A 197 18.77 10.20 -9.91
N PRO A 198 18.27 11.10 -9.06
CA PRO A 198 18.22 10.96 -7.60
C PRO A 198 17.19 9.91 -7.17
N PRO A 199 17.45 9.13 -6.12
CA PRO A 199 16.49 8.14 -5.63
C PRO A 199 15.22 8.86 -5.12
N PRO A 200 14.03 8.23 -5.22
CA PRO A 200 12.80 8.76 -4.63
C PRO A 200 12.87 8.71 -3.10
N ASP A 201 12.06 9.49 -2.42
CA ASP A 201 11.91 9.40 -0.96
C ASP A 201 11.21 8.10 -0.56
N VAL A 202 10.21 7.69 -1.35
CA VAL A 202 9.41 6.48 -1.15
C VAL A 202 9.36 5.67 -2.44
N LEU A 203 9.59 4.38 -2.32
CA LEU A 203 9.34 3.39 -3.36
C LEU A 203 8.15 2.52 -2.96
N LEU A 204 7.12 2.49 -3.82
CA LEU A 204 5.98 1.57 -3.69
C LEU A 204 6.20 0.34 -4.57
N LEU A 205 6.06 -0.84 -3.98
CA LEU A 205 6.11 -2.12 -4.67
C LEU A 205 4.95 -2.98 -4.19
N HIS A 206 4.43 -3.87 -5.04
CA HIS A 206 3.61 -4.95 -4.51
C HIS A 206 4.51 -6.08 -4.01
N GLU A 207 5.31 -6.72 -4.87
CA GLU A 207 6.34 -7.65 -4.41
C GLU A 207 7.56 -6.90 -3.86
N GLY A 208 7.82 -7.11 -2.57
CA GLY A 208 8.92 -6.44 -1.86
C GLY A 208 10.23 -7.21 -1.83
N PRO A 209 11.31 -6.53 -1.39
CA PRO A 209 12.60 -7.18 -1.15
C PRO A 209 12.51 -8.15 0.05
N ALA A 210 13.36 -9.18 0.07
CA ALA A 210 13.53 -10.00 1.27
C ALA A 210 14.07 -9.17 2.43
N GLY A 211 13.60 -9.45 3.64
CA GLY A 211 14.17 -8.88 4.87
C GLY A 211 15.47 -9.58 5.31
N PRO A 212 16.08 -9.12 6.41
CA PRO A 212 17.33 -9.67 6.93
C PRO A 212 17.16 -11.03 7.63
N VAL A 213 15.94 -11.42 7.98
CA VAL A 213 15.65 -12.68 8.69
C VAL A 213 14.79 -13.61 7.85
N ALA A 214 14.85 -14.91 8.10
CA ALA A 214 14.19 -15.93 7.27
C ALA A 214 12.65 -15.80 7.21
N GLU A 215 12.04 -15.27 8.27
CA GLU A 215 10.59 -15.03 8.37
C GLU A 215 10.12 -13.85 7.51
N GLN A 216 11.04 -12.96 7.13
CA GLN A 216 10.76 -11.80 6.25
C GLN A 216 11.07 -12.15 4.79
N ARG A 217 10.32 -13.12 4.28
CA ARG A 217 10.45 -13.59 2.89
C ARG A 217 10.12 -12.48 1.89
N GLY A 218 10.76 -12.50 0.73
CA GLY A 218 10.57 -11.56 -0.37
C GLY A 218 11.59 -11.85 -1.47
N ASN A 219 11.78 -10.91 -2.36
CA ASN A 219 12.66 -11.05 -3.50
C ASN A 219 14.12 -10.69 -3.12
N PRO A 220 15.07 -11.65 -3.13
CA PRO A 220 16.45 -11.39 -2.75
C PRO A 220 17.20 -10.52 -3.77
N GLU A 221 16.82 -10.55 -5.05
CA GLU A 221 17.45 -9.70 -6.08
C GLU A 221 17.03 -8.23 -5.89
N LEU A 222 15.77 -7.97 -5.50
CA LEU A 222 15.34 -6.64 -5.13
C LEU A 222 16.12 -6.13 -3.92
N ARG A 223 16.33 -6.98 -2.89
CA ARG A 223 17.15 -6.60 -1.74
C ARG A 223 18.54 -6.13 -2.20
N ARG A 224 19.25 -6.95 -2.99
CA ARG A 224 20.58 -6.59 -3.51
C ARG A 224 20.56 -5.31 -4.36
N ALA A 225 19.50 -5.11 -5.13
CA ALA A 225 19.35 -3.92 -5.99
C ALA A 225 19.16 -2.63 -5.18
N LEU A 226 18.52 -2.71 -4.02
CA LEU A 226 18.12 -1.56 -3.20
C LEU A 226 19.05 -1.29 -2.01
N GLU A 227 19.93 -2.24 -1.63
CA GLU A 227 20.87 -2.07 -0.50
C GLU A 227 21.86 -0.90 -0.68
N ARG A 228 22.15 -0.52 -1.93
CA ARG A 228 23.09 0.57 -2.23
C ARG A 228 22.38 1.71 -2.94
N GLY A 229 22.17 2.82 -2.22
CA GLY A 229 21.54 4.00 -2.79
C GLY A 229 20.04 3.87 -3.05
N GLY A 230 19.35 2.99 -2.32
CA GLY A 230 17.90 2.87 -2.34
C GLY A 230 17.18 4.05 -1.65
N PRO A 231 15.84 4.08 -1.70
CA PRO A 231 15.02 5.11 -1.08
C PRO A 231 15.10 5.05 0.45
N ALA A 232 14.72 6.15 1.10
CA ALA A 232 14.62 6.19 2.56
C ALA A 232 13.54 5.24 3.11
N LEU A 233 12.47 5.00 2.32
CA LEU A 233 11.38 4.09 2.65
C LEU A 233 10.97 3.28 1.41
N THR A 234 10.97 1.96 1.52
CA THR A 234 10.33 1.04 0.59
C THR A 234 9.07 0.48 1.26
N VAL A 235 7.92 0.62 0.61
CA VAL A 235 6.64 0.05 1.07
C VAL A 235 6.28 -1.11 0.16
N CYS A 236 5.89 -2.25 0.72
CA CYS A 236 5.53 -3.44 -0.05
C CYS A 236 4.48 -4.30 0.67
N GLY A 237 3.95 -5.29 -0.06
CA GLY A 237 3.02 -6.31 0.41
C GLY A 237 3.36 -7.70 -0.12
N HIS A 238 2.34 -8.43 -0.63
CA HIS A 238 2.41 -9.72 -1.32
C HIS A 238 2.83 -10.91 -0.45
N VAL A 239 3.74 -10.74 0.49
CA VAL A 239 4.21 -11.81 1.39
C VAL A 239 4.14 -11.31 2.83
N HIS A 240 3.32 -11.97 3.62
CA HIS A 240 3.12 -11.56 5.02
C HIS A 240 4.39 -11.67 5.86
N TRP A 241 4.71 -10.57 6.57
CA TRP A 241 5.73 -10.53 7.60
C TRP A 241 5.09 -10.36 8.97
N ARG A 242 5.49 -11.19 9.94
CA ARG A 242 5.05 -11.02 11.33
C ARG A 242 5.55 -9.69 11.90
N GLU A 243 6.86 -9.40 11.75
CA GLU A 243 7.45 -8.08 12.03
C GLU A 243 7.49 -7.28 10.74
N PRO A 244 6.68 -6.21 10.60
CA PRO A 244 6.49 -5.53 9.33
C PRO A 244 7.66 -4.63 8.91
N LEU A 245 8.60 -4.34 9.81
CA LEU A 245 9.68 -3.40 9.58
C LEU A 245 11.01 -4.12 9.46
N ALA A 246 11.81 -3.73 8.47
CA ALA A 246 13.18 -4.18 8.30
C ALA A 246 14.09 -3.04 7.83
N THR A 247 15.39 -3.13 8.11
CA THR A 247 16.40 -2.25 7.54
C THR A 247 16.78 -2.70 6.13
N LEU A 248 17.06 -1.74 5.24
CA LEU A 248 17.51 -1.96 3.87
C LEU A 248 18.50 -0.85 3.48
N GLY A 249 19.81 -1.15 3.48
CA GLY A 249 20.83 -0.12 3.33
C GLY A 249 20.67 0.97 4.40
N ASP A 250 20.63 2.23 3.97
CA ASP A 250 20.41 3.39 4.85
C ASP A 250 18.92 3.70 5.08
N GLY A 251 18.00 2.91 4.51
CA GLY A 251 16.55 3.08 4.61
C GLY A 251 15.86 1.93 5.32
N HIS A 252 14.53 1.89 5.14
CA HIS A 252 13.66 0.86 5.72
C HIS A 252 12.75 0.23 4.66
N VAL A 253 12.34 -1.01 4.92
CA VAL A 253 11.21 -1.67 4.28
C VAL A 253 10.08 -1.72 5.28
N LEU A 254 8.89 -1.23 4.88
CA LEU A 254 7.64 -1.38 5.60
C LEU A 254 6.74 -2.32 4.80
N ASN A 255 6.52 -3.50 5.33
CA ASN A 255 5.60 -4.47 4.75
C ASN A 255 4.18 -4.20 5.29
N VAL A 256 3.23 -3.97 4.37
CA VAL A 256 1.83 -3.66 4.71
C VAL A 256 0.87 -4.76 4.24
N ASP A 257 1.34 -5.99 4.06
CA ASP A 257 0.49 -7.15 3.77
C ASP A 257 -0.56 -7.33 4.88
N GLY A 258 -1.84 -7.14 4.51
CA GLY A 258 -2.99 -7.29 5.40
C GLY A 258 -3.01 -6.33 6.59
N ARG A 259 -2.50 -5.11 6.43
CA ARG A 259 -2.51 -4.06 7.46
C ARG A 259 -2.59 -2.65 6.89
N ALA A 260 -2.95 -1.70 7.72
CA ALA A 260 -2.91 -0.27 7.42
C ALA A 260 -2.02 0.45 8.44
N VAL A 261 -1.14 1.32 7.97
CA VAL A 261 -0.19 2.06 8.79
C VAL A 261 -0.36 3.55 8.55
N VAL A 262 -0.57 4.30 9.61
CA VAL A 262 -0.65 5.77 9.59
C VAL A 262 0.70 6.34 9.97
N LEU A 263 1.35 7.01 9.05
CA LEU A 263 2.62 7.69 9.26
C LEU A 263 2.36 9.11 9.74
N THR A 264 2.98 9.52 10.86
CA THR A 264 2.86 10.86 11.45
C THR A 264 4.23 11.35 11.93
N VAL A 265 4.38 12.67 12.08
CA VAL A 265 5.61 13.26 12.68
C VAL A 265 5.51 13.28 14.21
N ARG A 266 4.30 13.32 14.77
CA ARG A 266 4.01 13.38 16.21
C ARG A 266 3.33 12.13 16.70
#